data_b340a4a7d2a468a8aace11479b179764
#
_entry.id   b340a4a7d2a468a8aace11479b179764
#
_cell.length_a   1.000
_cell.length_b   1.000
_cell.length_c   1.000
_cell.angle_alpha   90.00
_cell.angle_beta   90.00
_cell.angle_gamma   90.00
#
_symmetry.space_group_name_H-M   'P 1'
#
loop_
_entity.id
_entity.type
_entity.pdbx_description
1 polymer ?
#
loop_
_entity_poly.entity_id
_entity_poly.type
_entity_poly.pdbx_seq_one_letter_code
_entity_poly.pdbx_strand_id
1 'polypeptide(L)'
;MKYTFCPNCGQELIPRSLGDEGLVPWCECCDRPWFDTFSSCIIVAVMNNQGQVLLQRETRRPDREVLVAGFIKPGDTAEDTVRREIAEETGLTATSLQYIASYPHIDGDMLMLGYCAQAEGEARPASGEVVSSRWCTLDEAVAALREGSIAQQLVMALQNP
;
A
#
# COMPACT_ATOMS: atom_id res chain seq x y z
N MET A 1 4.95 15.10 -2.26
CA MET A 1 6.27 15.55 -2.81
C MET A 1 6.11 16.97 -3.30
N LYS A 2 6.96 17.89 -2.86
CA LYS A 2 6.83 19.32 -3.19
C LYS A 2 7.74 19.67 -4.37
N TYR A 3 7.15 20.14 -5.46
CA TYR A 3 7.89 20.57 -6.63
C TYR A 3 8.39 22.02 -6.49
N THR A 4 9.66 22.25 -6.76
CA THR A 4 10.26 23.59 -6.89
C THR A 4 10.38 23.98 -8.36
N PHE A 5 10.61 22.99 -9.22
CA PHE A 5 10.75 23.17 -10.66
C PHE A 5 9.70 22.36 -11.42
N CYS A 6 9.27 22.87 -12.56
CA CYS A 6 8.29 22.22 -13.42
C CYS A 6 8.85 20.90 -13.96
N PRO A 7 8.23 19.75 -13.69
CA PRO A 7 8.67 18.46 -14.21
C PRO A 7 8.65 18.35 -15.75
N ASN A 8 7.89 19.22 -16.41
CA ASN A 8 7.75 19.18 -17.87
C ASN A 8 8.80 20.03 -18.59
N CYS A 9 9.14 21.23 -18.11
CA CYS A 9 10.02 22.15 -18.82
C CYS A 9 11.22 22.64 -18.00
N GLY A 10 11.32 22.28 -16.72
CA GLY A 10 12.43 22.68 -15.84
C GLY A 10 12.36 24.14 -15.32
N GLN A 11 11.32 24.92 -15.70
CA GLN A 11 11.13 26.28 -15.21
C GLN A 11 10.85 26.26 -13.70
N GLU A 12 11.35 27.23 -12.97
CA GLU A 12 11.00 27.43 -11.57
C GLU A 12 9.49 27.71 -11.44
N LEU A 13 8.85 27.07 -10.46
CA LEU A 13 7.44 27.22 -10.17
C LEU A 13 7.22 28.40 -9.22
N ILE A 14 6.24 29.22 -9.53
CA ILE A 14 5.84 30.37 -8.70
C ILE A 14 4.50 30.10 -8.00
N PRO A 15 4.30 30.59 -6.77
CA PRO A 15 3.00 30.50 -6.12
C PRO A 15 1.96 31.34 -6.85
N ARG A 16 0.82 30.73 -7.23
CA ARG A 16 -0.31 31.43 -7.86
C ARG A 16 -1.61 31.02 -7.18
N SER A 17 -2.50 31.96 -6.94
CA SER A 17 -3.83 31.69 -6.38
C SER A 17 -4.71 30.93 -7.38
N LEU A 18 -5.31 29.83 -6.94
CA LEU A 18 -6.17 28.98 -7.76
C LEU A 18 -7.46 28.63 -7.00
N GLY A 19 -8.46 29.54 -7.07
CA GLY A 19 -9.76 29.31 -6.44
C GLY A 19 -9.66 28.97 -4.95
N ASP A 20 -10.33 27.91 -4.55
CA ASP A 20 -10.39 27.38 -3.18
C ASP A 20 -9.14 26.56 -2.78
N GLU A 21 -8.28 26.18 -3.75
CA GLU A 21 -7.00 25.50 -3.49
C GLU A 21 -5.94 26.43 -2.87
N GLY A 22 -6.18 27.75 -2.84
CA GLY A 22 -5.24 28.72 -2.32
C GLY A 22 -4.03 28.94 -3.23
N LEU A 23 -2.83 28.99 -2.63
CA LEU A 23 -1.59 29.17 -3.39
C LEU A 23 -1.05 27.81 -3.83
N VAL A 24 -0.98 27.61 -5.15
CA VAL A 24 -0.42 26.40 -5.77
C VAL A 24 0.84 26.74 -6.57
N PRO A 25 1.82 25.82 -6.67
CA PRO A 25 2.95 25.95 -7.56
C PRO A 25 2.47 26.02 -9.02
N TRP A 26 2.82 27.09 -9.73
CA TRP A 26 2.40 27.35 -11.11
C TRP A 26 3.58 27.48 -12.05
N CYS A 27 3.52 26.83 -13.20
CA CYS A 27 4.50 26.99 -14.26
C CYS A 27 3.97 28.02 -15.28
N GLU A 28 4.64 29.18 -15.39
CA GLU A 28 4.25 30.20 -16.36
C GLU A 28 4.53 29.75 -17.80
N CYS A 29 5.61 29.00 -18.03
CA CYS A 29 5.96 28.50 -19.36
C CYS A 29 4.94 27.46 -19.88
N CYS A 30 4.46 26.56 -19.04
CA CYS A 30 3.50 25.51 -19.42
C CYS A 30 2.05 25.93 -19.17
N ASP A 31 1.83 27.10 -18.55
CA ASP A 31 0.55 27.67 -18.14
C ASP A 31 -0.35 26.68 -17.40
N ARG A 32 0.21 26.04 -16.33
CA ARG A 32 -0.52 25.05 -15.54
C ARG A 32 -0.02 24.92 -14.10
N PRO A 33 -0.91 24.49 -13.16
CA PRO A 33 -0.52 24.16 -11.79
C PRO A 33 0.21 22.84 -11.72
N TRP A 34 1.00 22.68 -10.65
CA TRP A 34 1.60 21.43 -10.22
C TRP A 34 1.24 21.19 -8.76
N PHE A 35 0.29 20.29 -8.54
CA PHE A 35 -0.09 19.88 -7.19
C PHE A 35 0.93 18.90 -6.62
N ASP A 36 1.04 18.89 -5.29
CA ASP A 36 1.82 17.87 -4.62
C ASP A 36 1.27 16.49 -4.95
N THR A 37 2.15 15.56 -5.25
CA THR A 37 1.81 14.19 -5.56
C THR A 37 2.30 13.25 -4.47
N PHE A 38 1.64 12.11 -4.34
CA PHE A 38 2.00 11.01 -3.48
C PHE A 38 1.89 9.69 -4.25
N SER A 39 2.62 8.69 -3.80
CA SER A 39 2.53 7.34 -4.36
C SER A 39 1.28 6.63 -3.85
N SER A 40 0.61 5.88 -4.72
CA SER A 40 -0.50 5.03 -4.32
C SER A 40 -0.02 3.58 -4.18
N CYS A 41 -0.36 2.97 -3.05
CA CYS A 41 0.03 1.59 -2.70
C CYS A 41 -1.18 0.81 -2.21
N ILE A 42 -1.10 -0.50 -2.29
CA ILE A 42 -2.02 -1.38 -1.57
C ILE A 42 -1.32 -1.99 -0.35
N ILE A 43 -2.11 -2.34 0.65
CA ILE A 43 -1.73 -3.24 1.73
C ILE A 43 -2.88 -4.22 1.94
N VAL A 44 -2.59 -5.51 2.06
CA VAL A 44 -3.65 -6.52 2.08
C VAL A 44 -3.44 -7.57 3.17
N ALA A 45 -4.47 -7.78 3.98
CA ALA A 45 -4.58 -8.91 4.87
C ALA A 45 -5.09 -10.11 4.05
N VAL A 46 -4.18 -11.03 3.73
CA VAL A 46 -4.49 -12.26 3.00
C VAL A 46 -5.00 -13.29 3.97
N MET A 47 -6.23 -13.78 3.78
CA MET A 47 -6.92 -14.71 4.65
C MET A 47 -7.07 -16.08 4.00
N ASN A 48 -6.96 -17.14 4.80
CA ASN A 48 -7.32 -18.50 4.38
C ASN A 48 -8.75 -18.89 4.83
N ASN A 49 -9.20 -20.06 4.42
CA ASN A 49 -10.52 -20.60 4.78
C ASN A 49 -10.68 -20.95 6.27
N GLN A 50 -9.60 -20.88 7.05
CA GLN A 50 -9.61 -21.11 8.50
C GLN A 50 -9.71 -19.80 9.30
N GLY A 51 -9.84 -18.65 8.62
CA GLY A 51 -9.89 -17.34 9.24
C GLY A 51 -8.54 -16.85 9.75
N GLN A 52 -7.44 -17.43 9.27
CA GLN A 52 -6.09 -16.99 9.60
C GLN A 52 -5.58 -15.99 8.57
N VAL A 53 -4.74 -15.05 9.02
CA VAL A 53 -4.06 -14.07 8.18
C VAL A 53 -2.61 -14.49 7.92
N LEU A 54 -2.12 -14.21 6.71
CA LEU A 54 -0.74 -14.46 6.32
C LEU A 54 0.14 -13.29 6.75
N LEU A 55 1.16 -13.58 7.55
CA LEU A 55 2.27 -12.66 7.81
C LEU A 55 3.52 -13.10 7.06
N GLN A 56 4.32 -12.13 6.64
CA GLN A 56 5.55 -12.35 5.89
C GLN A 56 6.72 -11.65 6.57
N ARG A 57 7.95 -12.14 6.28
CA ARG A 57 9.20 -11.43 6.56
C ARG A 57 9.91 -11.15 5.25
N GLU A 58 10.25 -9.89 5.05
CA GLU A 58 10.96 -9.44 3.86
C GLU A 58 12.48 -9.55 4.02
N THR A 59 13.16 -9.78 2.90
CA THR A 59 14.65 -9.83 2.85
C THR A 59 15.28 -8.53 3.37
N ARG A 60 14.63 -7.38 3.09
CA ARG A 60 15.13 -6.05 3.53
C ARG A 60 14.94 -5.79 5.02
N ARG A 61 13.97 -6.48 5.66
CA ARG A 61 13.59 -6.29 7.07
C ARG A 61 13.22 -7.63 7.72
N PRO A 62 14.15 -8.57 7.83
CA PRO A 62 13.89 -9.93 8.33
C PRO A 62 13.54 -9.97 9.83
N ASP A 63 13.77 -8.87 10.54
CA ASP A 63 13.52 -8.70 11.97
C ASP A 63 12.04 -8.43 12.31
N ARG A 64 11.19 -8.15 11.31
CA ARG A 64 9.78 -7.82 11.53
C ARG A 64 8.85 -8.54 10.57
N GLU A 65 7.62 -8.73 11.02
CA GLU A 65 6.53 -9.27 10.22
C GLU A 65 5.71 -8.15 9.60
N VAL A 66 5.23 -8.38 8.38
CA VAL A 66 4.48 -7.44 7.56
C VAL A 66 3.33 -8.15 6.85
N LEU A 67 2.39 -7.39 6.33
CA LEU A 67 1.39 -7.84 5.37
C LEU A 67 1.91 -7.66 3.94
N VAL A 68 1.29 -8.35 2.98
CA VAL A 68 1.53 -8.13 1.54
C VAL A 68 1.23 -6.68 1.18
N ALA A 69 2.12 -6.04 0.44
CA ALA A 69 1.95 -4.65 0.01
C ALA A 69 2.68 -4.38 -1.30
N GLY A 70 2.17 -3.43 -2.09
CA GLY A 70 2.82 -3.07 -3.35
C GLY A 70 2.36 -1.74 -3.92
N PHE A 71 3.17 -1.20 -4.82
CA PHE A 71 2.84 0.03 -5.54
C PHE A 71 1.85 -0.23 -6.66
N ILE A 72 0.83 0.65 -6.76
CA ILE A 72 -0.06 0.69 -7.91
C ILE A 72 0.72 1.32 -9.07
N LYS A 73 0.86 0.57 -10.16
CA LYS A 73 1.56 1.04 -11.36
C LYS A 73 0.61 1.85 -12.26
N PRO A 74 1.13 2.80 -13.06
CA PRO A 74 0.30 3.47 -14.05
C PRO A 74 -0.41 2.47 -14.98
N GLY A 75 -1.74 2.57 -15.02
CA GLY A 75 -2.59 1.66 -15.81
C GLY A 75 -3.21 0.50 -15.01
N ASP A 76 -2.70 0.21 -13.79
CA ASP A 76 -3.29 -0.81 -12.93
C ASP A 76 -4.42 -0.23 -12.08
N THR A 77 -5.42 -1.05 -11.77
CA THR A 77 -6.35 -0.79 -10.67
C THR A 77 -5.74 -1.24 -9.35
N ALA A 78 -6.29 -0.78 -8.22
CA ALA A 78 -5.88 -1.26 -6.91
C ALA A 78 -6.14 -2.76 -6.74
N GLU A 79 -7.28 -3.25 -7.24
CA GLU A 79 -7.68 -4.65 -7.19
C GLU A 79 -6.77 -5.55 -8.03
N ASP A 80 -6.33 -5.11 -9.21
CA ASP A 80 -5.37 -5.84 -10.03
C ASP A 80 -4.00 -5.91 -9.34
N THR A 81 -3.59 -4.79 -8.72
CA THR A 81 -2.37 -4.75 -7.91
C THR A 81 -2.44 -5.72 -6.74
N VAL A 82 -3.55 -5.77 -5.99
CA VAL A 82 -3.74 -6.74 -4.89
C VAL A 82 -3.57 -8.19 -5.39
N ARG A 83 -4.22 -8.55 -6.50
CA ARG A 83 -4.11 -9.92 -7.06
C ARG A 83 -2.69 -10.24 -7.49
N ARG A 84 -2.03 -9.29 -8.13
CA ARG A 84 -0.65 -9.44 -8.62
C ARG A 84 0.32 -9.62 -7.45
N GLU A 85 0.29 -8.75 -6.43
CA GLU A 85 1.21 -8.83 -5.28
C GLU A 85 0.99 -10.11 -4.46
N ILE A 86 -0.26 -10.53 -4.24
CA ILE A 86 -0.55 -11.82 -3.59
C ILE A 86 0.10 -12.96 -4.37
N ALA A 87 -0.07 -13.00 -5.70
CA ALA A 87 0.51 -14.06 -6.51
C ALA A 87 2.04 -14.01 -6.54
N GLU A 88 2.62 -12.82 -6.71
CA GLU A 88 4.08 -12.62 -6.82
C GLU A 88 4.81 -12.91 -5.50
N GLU A 89 4.27 -12.50 -4.36
CA GLU A 89 4.94 -12.67 -3.07
C GLU A 89 4.64 -14.01 -2.39
N THR A 90 3.41 -14.54 -2.58
CA THR A 90 2.94 -15.67 -1.78
C THR A 90 2.68 -16.95 -2.58
N GLY A 91 2.57 -16.86 -3.90
CA GLY A 91 2.14 -17.96 -4.76
C GLY A 91 0.66 -18.33 -4.64
N LEU A 92 -0.12 -17.60 -3.85
CA LEU A 92 -1.56 -17.82 -3.67
C LEU A 92 -2.38 -17.18 -4.80
N THR A 93 -3.62 -17.64 -4.94
CA THR A 93 -4.61 -17.02 -5.83
C THR A 93 -5.72 -16.37 -5.02
N ALA A 94 -5.90 -15.06 -5.17
CA ALA A 94 -6.97 -14.32 -4.52
C ALA A 94 -8.34 -14.68 -5.14
N THR A 95 -9.29 -15.13 -4.32
CA THR A 95 -10.65 -15.53 -4.73
C THR A 95 -11.69 -14.44 -4.50
N SER A 96 -11.50 -13.62 -3.46
CA SER A 96 -12.33 -12.43 -3.22
C SER A 96 -11.51 -11.30 -2.64
N LEU A 97 -11.96 -10.07 -2.87
CA LEU A 97 -11.33 -8.84 -2.37
C LEU A 97 -12.40 -7.96 -1.72
N GLN A 98 -12.06 -7.38 -0.59
CA GLN A 98 -12.85 -6.38 0.09
C GLN A 98 -11.98 -5.19 0.45
N TYR A 99 -12.33 -4.00 -0.03
CA TYR A 99 -11.72 -2.75 0.43
C TYR A 99 -12.16 -2.47 1.87
N ILE A 100 -11.21 -2.11 2.72
CA ILE A 100 -11.45 -1.85 4.15
C ILE A 100 -11.37 -0.35 4.44
N ALA A 101 -10.22 0.27 4.18
CA ALA A 101 -9.98 1.68 4.44
C ALA A 101 -8.76 2.20 3.67
N SER A 102 -8.57 3.52 3.65
CA SER A 102 -7.33 4.14 3.20
C SER A 102 -6.54 4.72 4.37
N TYR A 103 -5.23 4.65 4.28
CA TYR A 103 -4.31 5.06 5.32
C TYR A 103 -3.25 6.00 4.75
N PRO A 104 -3.10 7.23 5.26
CA PRO A 104 -1.99 8.09 4.89
C PRO A 104 -0.70 7.57 5.53
N HIS A 105 0.33 7.39 4.72
CA HIS A 105 1.69 7.10 5.19
C HIS A 105 2.55 8.35 4.99
N ILE A 106 2.54 9.24 5.98
CA ILE A 106 3.08 10.60 5.88
C ILE A 106 4.58 10.57 5.62
N ASP A 107 5.34 9.74 6.34
CA ASP A 107 6.81 9.66 6.23
C ASP A 107 7.29 9.17 4.85
N GLY A 108 6.40 8.52 4.09
CA GLY A 108 6.72 7.97 2.76
C GLY A 108 6.02 8.67 1.60
N ASP A 109 5.30 9.79 1.84
CA ASP A 109 4.45 10.43 0.83
C ASP A 109 3.57 9.42 0.07
N MET A 110 2.87 8.54 0.79
CA MET A 110 2.07 7.47 0.21
C MET A 110 0.63 7.47 0.75
N LEU A 111 -0.31 7.10 -0.12
CA LEU A 111 -1.64 6.67 0.27
C LEU A 111 -1.72 5.15 0.13
N MET A 112 -2.00 4.46 1.23
CA MET A 112 -2.16 3.01 1.23
C MET A 112 -3.64 2.65 1.25
N LEU A 113 -4.07 1.84 0.26
CA LEU A 113 -5.41 1.30 0.17
C LEU A 113 -5.42 -0.09 0.82
N GLY A 114 -6.13 -0.21 1.94
CA GLY A 114 -6.20 -1.44 2.73
C GLY A 114 -7.30 -2.38 2.24
N TYR A 115 -6.92 -3.63 1.98
CA TYR A 115 -7.80 -4.69 1.53
C TYR A 115 -7.75 -5.90 2.47
N CYS A 116 -8.85 -6.64 2.53
CA CYS A 116 -8.90 -8.02 2.96
C CYS A 116 -9.12 -8.89 1.72
N ALA A 117 -8.34 -9.96 1.57
CA ALA A 117 -8.45 -10.89 0.46
C ALA A 117 -8.59 -12.31 0.96
N GLN A 118 -9.59 -13.07 0.48
CA GLN A 118 -9.57 -14.53 0.60
C GLN A 118 -8.65 -15.09 -0.48
N ALA A 119 -7.79 -16.03 -0.12
CA ALA A 119 -6.87 -16.64 -1.06
C ALA A 119 -6.75 -18.15 -0.84
N GLU A 120 -6.48 -18.86 -1.94
CA GLU A 120 -6.36 -20.31 -1.99
C GLU A 120 -5.00 -20.71 -2.60
N GLY A 121 -4.56 -21.92 -2.28
CA GLY A 121 -3.30 -22.49 -2.74
C GLY A 121 -2.36 -22.80 -1.58
N GLU A 122 -1.13 -23.11 -1.91
CA GLU A 122 -0.06 -23.35 -0.95
C GLU A 122 0.80 -22.09 -0.84
N ALA A 123 0.78 -21.47 0.35
CA ALA A 123 1.58 -20.28 0.61
C ALA A 123 3.08 -20.64 0.63
N ARG A 124 3.84 -20.01 -0.23
CA ARG A 124 5.30 -20.17 -0.33
C ARG A 124 5.93 -18.85 -0.77
N PRO A 125 7.12 -18.51 -0.28
CA PRO A 125 7.86 -17.38 -0.81
C PRO A 125 8.06 -17.56 -2.32
N ALA A 126 7.41 -16.74 -3.13
CA ALA A 126 7.44 -16.85 -4.58
C ALA A 126 8.35 -15.80 -5.24
N SER A 127 8.75 -14.77 -4.48
CA SER A 127 9.71 -13.76 -4.91
C SER A 127 10.96 -13.80 -4.03
N GLY A 128 12.08 -13.28 -4.54
CA GLY A 128 13.31 -13.11 -3.73
C GLY A 128 13.19 -12.02 -2.64
N GLU A 129 12.06 -11.36 -2.55
CA GLU A 129 11.78 -10.31 -1.56
C GLU A 129 11.26 -10.87 -0.24
N VAL A 130 10.66 -12.06 -0.25
CA VAL A 130 10.09 -12.72 0.92
C VAL A 130 10.99 -13.85 1.41
N VAL A 131 11.37 -13.80 2.69
CA VAL A 131 12.20 -14.84 3.35
C VAL A 131 11.34 -15.97 3.88
N SER A 132 10.21 -15.63 4.50
CA SER A 132 9.30 -16.61 5.11
C SER A 132 7.89 -16.04 5.20
N SER A 133 6.93 -16.95 5.26
CA SER A 133 5.53 -16.61 5.54
C SER A 133 4.94 -17.61 6.53
N ARG A 134 3.95 -17.17 7.32
CA ARG A 134 3.20 -18.02 8.23
C ARG A 134 1.75 -17.57 8.35
N TRP A 135 0.87 -18.54 8.52
CA TRP A 135 -0.50 -18.29 8.89
C TRP A 135 -0.61 -18.12 10.41
N CYS A 136 -1.44 -17.17 10.86
CA CYS A 136 -1.72 -16.94 12.27
C CYS A 136 -3.13 -16.39 12.47
N THR A 137 -3.63 -16.46 13.70
CA THR A 137 -4.90 -15.82 14.06
C THR A 137 -4.78 -14.30 13.98
N LEU A 138 -5.92 -13.59 13.91
CA LEU A 138 -5.91 -12.12 13.92
C LEU A 138 -5.28 -11.56 15.20
N ASP A 139 -5.52 -12.19 16.37
CA ASP A 139 -4.93 -11.78 17.64
C ASP A 139 -3.40 -11.91 17.64
N GLU A 140 -2.90 -13.04 17.14
CA GLU A 140 -1.46 -13.26 16.98
C GLU A 140 -0.83 -12.26 16.01
N ALA A 141 -1.54 -11.92 14.93
CA ALA A 141 -1.07 -10.94 13.95
C ALA A 141 -0.99 -9.53 14.56
N VAL A 142 -2.03 -9.11 15.30
CA VAL A 142 -2.01 -7.81 16.01
C VAL A 142 -0.83 -7.72 16.97
N ALA A 143 -0.54 -8.82 17.69
CA ALA A 143 0.58 -8.86 18.63
C ALA A 143 1.97 -8.89 17.95
N ALA A 144 2.06 -9.46 16.74
CA ALA A 144 3.32 -9.62 16.00
C ALA A 144 3.68 -8.40 15.14
N LEU A 145 2.67 -7.67 14.66
CA LEU A 145 2.86 -6.48 13.85
C LEU A 145 3.33 -5.30 14.70
N ARG A 146 4.12 -4.41 14.10
CA ARG A 146 4.62 -3.21 14.79
C ARG A 146 3.44 -2.36 15.29
N GLU A 147 3.48 -2.00 16.56
CA GLU A 147 2.47 -1.14 17.19
C GLU A 147 2.27 0.17 16.41
N GLY A 148 1.00 0.52 16.18
CA GLY A 148 0.58 1.72 15.45
C GLY A 148 0.86 1.68 13.94
N SER A 149 1.39 0.58 13.40
CA SER A 149 1.58 0.45 11.96
C SER A 149 0.26 0.33 11.20
N ILE A 150 0.26 0.72 9.93
CA ILE A 150 -0.90 0.55 9.03
C ILE A 150 -1.31 -0.93 8.94
N ALA A 151 -0.33 -1.85 8.92
CA ALA A 151 -0.60 -3.28 8.92
C ALA A 151 -1.39 -3.72 10.16
N GLN A 152 -0.97 -3.26 11.36
CA GLN A 152 -1.69 -3.56 12.60
C GLN A 152 -3.10 -2.95 12.60
N GLN A 153 -3.23 -1.68 12.19
CA GLN A 153 -4.54 -1.02 12.10
C GLN A 153 -5.49 -1.76 11.15
N LEU A 154 -5.00 -2.23 10.00
CA LEU A 154 -5.79 -3.01 9.05
C LEU A 154 -6.28 -4.32 9.67
N VAL A 155 -5.41 -5.08 10.35
CA VAL A 155 -5.80 -6.34 11.01
C VAL A 155 -6.80 -6.09 12.14
N MET A 156 -6.61 -5.04 12.95
CA MET A 156 -7.56 -4.64 14.00
C MET A 156 -8.94 -4.27 13.44
N ALA A 157 -9.00 -3.63 12.27
CA ALA A 157 -10.26 -3.33 11.60
C ALA A 157 -11.04 -4.58 11.17
N LEU A 158 -10.35 -5.71 10.93
CA LEU A 158 -11.00 -6.99 10.61
C LEU A 158 -11.55 -7.73 11.84
N GLN A 159 -11.10 -7.39 13.04
CA GLN A 159 -11.62 -7.96 14.29
C GLN A 159 -12.96 -7.32 14.70
N ASN A 160 -13.24 -6.09 14.22
CA ASN A 160 -14.43 -5.32 14.56
C ASN A 160 -15.08 -4.79 13.27
N PRO A 161 -15.68 -5.67 12.46
CA PRO A 161 -16.24 -5.30 11.16
C PRO A 161 -17.50 -4.42 11.24
#